data_c9e7e8dc10400c57cd6cbf0ae11982c7
#
_entry.id   c9e7e8dc10400c57cd6cbf0ae11982c7
#
_cell.length_a   1.000
_cell.length_b   1.000
_cell.length_c   1.000
_cell.angle_alpha   90.00
_cell.angle_beta   90.00
_cell.angle_gamma   90.00
#
_symmetry.space_group_name_H-M   'P 1'
#
loop_
_entity.id
_entity.type
_entity.pdbx_description
1 polymer ?
#
loop_
_entity_poly.entity_id
_entity_poly.type
_entity_poly.pdbx_seq_one_letter_code
_entity_poly.pdbx_strand_id
1 'polypeptide(L)'
;MLTIGCHLSTSKGFLAMGETALSIGANTFAFFTRNPRGGKAKAIDPADAAALRALMAEHNFGPLVAHAPYTLNPCSDKPHAREFALECMADDLVRMESVPGNYYNFHPGSHVKQGAEAGIELISGLLNQVLRPEQTTTVLLEAMAGKGTEVGRTFEELAAIIDRVELADHMGVCLDTCHIHDGGYDIVNDLDGVLDEFDRVIGLNRLRAVHINDSKNPCGAHKDRHECIGQGFIGVDAFQRIVTHPALRDLPFILETPNELPGYAAEIKLLRELAEG
;
A
#
# COMPACT_ATOMS: atom_id res chain seq x y z
N MET A 1 4.13 -19.88 -5.07
CA MET A 1 4.67 -19.43 -3.75
C MET A 1 4.10 -18.04 -3.49
N LEU A 2 3.56 -17.79 -2.29
CA LEU A 2 2.98 -16.49 -1.91
C LEU A 2 4.03 -15.37 -2.01
N THR A 3 3.68 -14.26 -2.68
CA THR A 3 4.51 -13.05 -2.73
C THR A 3 4.23 -12.24 -1.48
N ILE A 4 5.18 -12.23 -0.53
CA ILE A 4 4.98 -11.63 0.79
C ILE A 4 6.26 -11.00 1.32
N GLY A 5 6.12 -9.88 2.02
CA GLY A 5 7.19 -9.19 2.72
C GLY A 5 6.65 -8.21 3.76
N CYS A 6 7.49 -7.30 4.19
CA CYS A 6 7.15 -6.28 5.19
C CYS A 6 7.80 -4.94 4.86
N HIS A 7 7.52 -3.92 5.68
CA HIS A 7 8.21 -2.63 5.59
C HIS A 7 9.67 -2.74 6.04
N LEU A 8 10.60 -2.29 5.19
CA LEU A 8 12.04 -2.31 5.44
C LEU A 8 12.63 -0.90 5.45
N SER A 9 13.72 -0.76 6.19
CA SER A 9 14.43 0.52 6.32
C SER A 9 15.37 0.77 5.14
N THR A 10 15.25 1.94 4.51
CA THR A 10 16.15 2.43 3.45
C THR A 10 17.51 2.94 3.95
N SER A 11 17.76 2.90 5.24
CA SER A 11 18.95 3.54 5.86
C SER A 11 20.28 3.02 5.32
N LYS A 12 20.34 1.73 4.94
CA LYS A 12 21.55 1.04 4.43
C LYS A 12 21.56 0.91 2.90
N GLY A 13 20.56 1.45 2.18
CA GLY A 13 20.47 1.37 0.74
C GLY A 13 19.53 0.31 0.20
N PHE A 14 19.44 0.24 -1.13
CA PHE A 14 18.48 -0.62 -1.84
C PHE A 14 18.87 -2.09 -1.78
N LEU A 15 20.13 -2.44 -2.08
CA LEU A 15 20.62 -3.83 -2.01
C LEU A 15 20.40 -4.42 -0.61
N ALA A 16 20.73 -3.64 0.43
CA ALA A 16 20.59 -4.11 1.81
C ALA A 16 19.13 -4.41 2.21
N MET A 17 18.14 -3.73 1.61
CA MET A 17 16.72 -4.09 1.79
C MET A 17 16.42 -5.45 1.15
N GLY A 18 16.89 -5.71 -0.07
CA GLY A 18 16.75 -7.02 -0.73
C GLY A 18 17.37 -8.16 0.05
N GLU A 19 18.60 -7.98 0.54
CA GLU A 19 19.29 -8.96 1.40
C GLU A 19 18.54 -9.18 2.72
N THR A 20 18.02 -8.11 3.32
CA THR A 20 17.21 -8.22 4.54
C THR A 20 15.91 -8.98 4.27
N ALA A 21 15.23 -8.70 3.16
CA ALA A 21 14.02 -9.43 2.76
C ALA A 21 14.31 -10.94 2.63
N LEU A 22 15.37 -11.31 1.93
CA LEU A 22 15.78 -12.72 1.81
C LEU A 22 16.06 -13.37 3.17
N SER A 23 16.71 -12.64 4.08
CA SER A 23 17.08 -13.17 5.40
C SER A 23 15.89 -13.53 6.28
N ILE A 24 14.71 -12.90 6.05
CA ILE A 24 13.46 -13.19 6.76
C ILE A 24 12.48 -14.03 5.92
N GLY A 25 12.93 -14.56 4.79
CA GLY A 25 12.14 -15.38 3.91
C GLY A 25 11.13 -14.59 3.05
N ALA A 26 11.26 -13.27 2.92
CA ALA A 26 10.41 -12.46 2.05
C ALA A 26 10.87 -12.52 0.59
N ASN A 27 9.95 -12.27 -0.35
CA ASN A 27 10.19 -12.17 -1.78
C ASN A 27 9.53 -10.92 -2.40
N THR A 28 9.17 -9.98 -1.59
CA THR A 28 8.81 -8.59 -1.86
C THR A 28 9.03 -7.78 -0.59
N PHE A 29 8.91 -6.46 -0.65
CA PHE A 29 8.91 -5.59 0.53
C PHE A 29 8.34 -4.22 0.20
N ALA A 30 7.95 -3.50 1.26
CA ALA A 30 7.67 -2.08 1.20
C ALA A 30 8.80 -1.25 1.80
N PHE A 31 8.88 0.01 1.40
CA PHE A 31 9.84 0.97 1.95
C PHE A 31 9.33 2.40 1.77
N PHE A 32 9.72 3.29 2.65
CA PHE A 32 9.46 4.71 2.46
C PHE A 32 10.48 5.32 1.49
N THR A 33 9.99 6.04 0.47
CA THR A 33 10.82 6.73 -0.51
C THR A 33 11.70 7.81 0.11
N ARG A 34 11.28 8.32 1.28
CA ARG A 34 11.96 9.32 2.11
C ARG A 34 11.64 9.07 3.59
N ASN A 35 12.10 9.96 4.48
CA ASN A 35 11.70 9.88 5.89
C ASN A 35 10.16 9.85 6.00
N PRO A 36 9.55 8.87 6.71
CA PRO A 36 8.09 8.75 6.84
C PRO A 36 7.40 9.97 7.49
N ARG A 37 8.17 10.83 8.18
CA ARG A 37 7.69 12.11 8.72
C ARG A 37 7.85 13.28 7.75
N GLY A 38 8.21 13.01 6.49
CA GLY A 38 8.49 14.01 5.47
C GLY A 38 9.95 14.48 5.47
N GLY A 39 10.27 15.38 4.55
CA GLY A 39 11.60 15.95 4.40
C GLY A 39 12.27 15.55 3.07
N LYS A 40 13.52 16.01 2.89
CA LYS A 40 14.29 15.73 1.67
C LYS A 40 14.68 14.25 1.62
N ALA A 41 14.50 13.64 0.46
CA ALA A 41 15.00 12.30 0.18
C ALA A 41 16.53 12.34 -0.05
N LYS A 42 17.23 11.27 0.35
CA LYS A 42 18.64 11.09 0.00
C LYS A 42 18.77 10.78 -1.48
N ALA A 43 19.89 11.18 -2.11
CA ALA A 43 20.19 10.73 -3.45
C ALA A 43 20.23 9.19 -3.53
N ILE A 44 19.67 8.63 -4.60
CA ILE A 44 19.77 7.19 -4.87
C ILE A 44 21.11 6.95 -5.58
N ASP A 45 21.86 5.96 -5.10
CA ASP A 45 23.02 5.45 -5.82
C ASP A 45 22.55 4.53 -6.96
N PRO A 46 22.80 4.85 -8.23
CA PRO A 46 22.37 4.02 -9.34
C PRO A 46 22.97 2.61 -9.32
N ALA A 47 24.17 2.44 -8.77
CA ALA A 47 24.82 1.13 -8.65
C ALA A 47 24.11 0.26 -7.61
N ASP A 48 23.72 0.84 -6.48
CA ASP A 48 22.95 0.17 -5.42
C ASP A 48 21.55 -0.25 -5.92
N ALA A 49 20.86 0.64 -6.63
CA ALA A 49 19.57 0.32 -7.26
C ALA A 49 19.71 -0.79 -8.33
N ALA A 50 20.78 -0.78 -9.12
CA ALA A 50 21.06 -1.83 -10.10
C ALA A 50 21.34 -3.18 -9.42
N ALA A 51 22.08 -3.19 -8.32
CA ALA A 51 22.35 -4.38 -7.53
C ALA A 51 21.07 -4.98 -6.93
N LEU A 52 20.14 -4.14 -6.42
CA LEU A 52 18.82 -4.63 -5.98
C LEU A 52 18.06 -5.27 -7.14
N ARG A 53 18.00 -4.63 -8.32
CA ARG A 53 17.29 -5.22 -9.49
C ARG A 53 17.86 -6.58 -9.89
N ALA A 54 19.19 -6.73 -9.84
CA ALA A 54 19.85 -8.00 -10.12
C ALA A 54 19.46 -9.08 -9.09
N LEU A 55 19.48 -8.74 -7.81
CA LEU A 55 19.04 -9.64 -6.73
C LEU A 55 17.58 -10.02 -6.88
N MET A 56 16.70 -9.07 -7.19
CA MET A 56 15.27 -9.33 -7.43
C MET A 56 15.06 -10.34 -8.56
N ALA A 57 15.79 -10.18 -9.67
CA ALA A 57 15.71 -11.09 -10.82
C ALA A 57 16.22 -12.49 -10.47
N GLU A 58 17.35 -12.59 -9.75
CA GLU A 58 17.96 -13.85 -9.33
C GLU A 58 17.04 -14.66 -8.40
N HIS A 59 16.35 -13.98 -7.48
CA HIS A 59 15.52 -14.60 -6.44
C HIS A 59 14.01 -14.56 -6.73
N ASN A 60 13.59 -14.18 -7.96
CA ASN A 60 12.19 -14.12 -8.37
C ASN A 60 11.32 -13.28 -7.42
N PHE A 61 11.77 -12.09 -7.08
CA PHE A 61 10.96 -11.15 -6.30
C PHE A 61 9.72 -10.72 -7.07
N GLY A 62 8.62 -10.58 -6.35
CA GLY A 62 7.44 -9.87 -6.83
C GLY A 62 7.64 -8.35 -6.83
N PRO A 63 6.62 -7.60 -7.28
CA PRO A 63 6.67 -6.15 -7.27
C PRO A 63 6.91 -5.59 -5.87
N LEU A 64 7.74 -4.54 -5.78
CA LEU A 64 7.94 -3.78 -4.54
C LEU A 64 6.81 -2.76 -4.38
N VAL A 65 6.51 -2.42 -3.12
CA VAL A 65 5.50 -1.41 -2.79
C VAL A 65 6.17 -0.28 -2.02
N ALA A 66 6.63 0.76 -2.73
CA ALA A 66 7.09 1.97 -2.06
C ALA A 66 5.92 2.70 -1.41
N HIS A 67 6.15 3.34 -0.28
CA HIS A 67 5.12 4.08 0.44
C HIS A 67 5.47 5.56 0.57
N ALA A 68 4.49 6.41 0.32
CA ALA A 68 4.59 7.84 0.58
C ALA A 68 4.78 8.14 2.07
N PRO A 69 5.39 9.26 2.45
CA PRO A 69 5.46 9.63 3.87
C PRO A 69 4.07 9.88 4.45
N TYR A 70 3.86 9.53 5.73
CA TYR A 70 2.58 9.73 6.44
C TYR A 70 2.11 11.19 6.50
N THR A 71 3.02 12.14 6.30
CA THR A 71 2.71 13.57 6.28
C THR A 71 2.16 14.06 4.95
N LEU A 72 2.15 13.20 3.91
CA LEU A 72 1.58 13.54 2.62
C LEU A 72 0.05 13.62 2.74
N ASN A 73 -0.50 14.82 2.48
CA ASN A 73 -1.95 15.05 2.50
C ASN A 73 -2.35 15.96 1.32
N PRO A 74 -2.63 15.39 0.15
CA PRO A 74 -2.96 16.14 -1.06
C PRO A 74 -4.29 16.90 -0.97
N CYS A 75 -5.18 16.50 -0.06
CA CYS A 75 -6.49 17.14 0.12
C CYS A 75 -6.61 17.99 1.39
N SER A 76 -5.49 18.40 1.98
CA SER A 76 -5.48 19.31 3.14
C SER A 76 -6.15 20.65 2.81
N ASP A 77 -6.78 21.27 3.82
CA ASP A 77 -7.26 22.65 3.76
C ASP A 77 -6.11 23.68 3.67
N LYS A 78 -4.88 23.27 4.00
CA LYS A 78 -3.68 24.13 4.04
C LYS A 78 -2.94 24.09 2.70
N PRO A 79 -2.80 25.23 1.97
CA PRO A 79 -2.09 25.28 0.71
C PRO A 79 -0.67 24.70 0.76
N HIS A 80 0.13 25.03 1.77
CA HIS A 80 1.50 24.54 1.91
C HIS A 80 1.58 23.01 2.08
N ALA A 81 0.56 22.38 2.66
CA ALA A 81 0.52 20.91 2.78
C ALA A 81 0.24 20.24 1.42
N ARG A 82 -0.59 20.87 0.59
CA ARG A 82 -0.85 20.41 -0.78
C ARG A 82 0.36 20.64 -1.70
N GLU A 83 1.04 21.79 -1.58
CA GLU A 83 2.30 22.06 -2.28
C GLU A 83 3.37 21.03 -1.93
N PHE A 84 3.54 20.74 -0.64
CA PHE A 84 4.44 19.67 -0.19
C PHE A 84 4.05 18.30 -0.77
N ALA A 85 2.76 17.97 -0.81
CA ALA A 85 2.29 16.70 -1.37
C ALA A 85 2.60 16.61 -2.87
N LEU A 86 2.41 17.69 -3.62
CA LEU A 86 2.73 17.78 -5.05
C LEU A 86 4.24 17.58 -5.29
N GLU A 87 5.09 18.35 -4.62
CA GLU A 87 6.55 18.27 -4.76
C GLU A 87 7.08 16.89 -4.34
N CYS A 88 6.55 16.36 -3.23
CA CYS A 88 6.94 15.07 -2.69
C CYS A 88 6.61 13.94 -3.67
N MET A 89 5.38 13.85 -4.15
CA MET A 89 4.95 12.79 -5.05
C MET A 89 5.65 12.90 -6.41
N ALA A 90 5.82 14.10 -6.96
CA ALA A 90 6.54 14.30 -8.21
C ALA A 90 8.00 13.81 -8.13
N ASP A 91 8.71 14.13 -7.04
CA ASP A 91 10.08 13.65 -6.81
C ASP A 91 10.11 12.13 -6.57
N ASP A 92 9.17 11.61 -5.78
CA ASP A 92 9.12 10.17 -5.48
C ASP A 92 8.86 9.32 -6.73
N LEU A 93 7.97 9.74 -7.62
CA LEU A 93 7.71 9.01 -8.88
C LEU A 93 8.95 8.98 -9.80
N VAL A 94 9.69 10.08 -9.90
CA VAL A 94 10.98 10.09 -10.62
C VAL A 94 11.97 9.12 -9.97
N ARG A 95 12.03 9.08 -8.65
CA ARG A 95 12.92 8.19 -7.90
C ARG A 95 12.56 6.72 -8.08
N MET A 96 11.26 6.40 -8.17
CA MET A 96 10.79 5.03 -8.39
C MET A 96 11.27 4.43 -9.71
N GLU A 97 11.57 5.24 -10.72
CA GLU A 97 12.13 4.76 -11.98
C GLU A 97 13.58 4.20 -11.84
N SER A 98 14.20 4.33 -10.66
CA SER A 98 15.43 3.60 -10.32
C SER A 98 15.18 2.11 -10.11
N VAL A 99 13.95 1.72 -9.77
CA VAL A 99 13.44 0.35 -9.63
C VAL A 99 12.14 0.23 -10.44
N PRO A 100 12.23 0.19 -11.79
CA PRO A 100 11.07 0.30 -12.68
C PRO A 100 10.08 -0.86 -12.52
N GLY A 101 8.81 -0.62 -12.87
CA GLY A 101 7.76 -1.65 -12.87
C GLY A 101 7.22 -2.00 -11.47
N ASN A 102 7.50 -1.18 -10.47
CA ASN A 102 7.04 -1.35 -9.09
C ASN A 102 5.89 -0.39 -8.75
N TYR A 103 5.40 -0.46 -7.50
CA TYR A 103 4.24 0.29 -7.04
C TYR A 103 4.64 1.42 -6.10
N TYR A 104 3.91 2.52 -6.17
CA TYR A 104 3.99 3.63 -5.22
C TYR A 104 2.63 3.81 -4.56
N ASN A 105 2.53 3.43 -3.29
CA ASN A 105 1.32 3.49 -2.49
C ASN A 105 1.25 4.78 -1.66
N PHE A 106 0.07 5.37 -1.52
CA PHE A 106 -0.14 6.51 -0.65
C PHE A 106 -1.55 6.53 -0.04
N HIS A 107 -1.65 7.10 1.15
CA HIS A 107 -2.93 7.43 1.76
C HIS A 107 -3.55 8.62 1.02
N PRO A 108 -4.80 8.54 0.54
CA PRO A 108 -5.47 9.67 -0.13
C PRO A 108 -5.50 10.95 0.71
N GLY A 109 -5.40 10.83 2.04
CA GLY A 109 -5.31 11.94 2.96
C GLY A 109 -6.62 12.28 3.64
N SER A 110 -6.68 13.46 4.24
CA SER A 110 -7.82 13.93 5.04
C SER A 110 -8.27 15.30 4.54
N HIS A 111 -9.57 15.43 4.24
CA HIS A 111 -10.16 16.64 3.68
C HIS A 111 -10.38 17.77 4.71
N VAL A 112 -10.09 17.55 5.98
CA VAL A 112 -10.11 18.56 7.06
C VAL A 112 -11.38 19.43 7.02
N LYS A 113 -12.57 18.79 7.04
CA LYS A 113 -13.91 19.41 7.00
C LYS A 113 -14.32 20.14 5.69
N GLN A 114 -13.52 20.05 4.61
CA GLN A 114 -13.90 20.61 3.30
C GLN A 114 -14.97 19.75 2.58
N GLY A 115 -15.18 18.50 3.03
CA GLY A 115 -16.04 17.50 2.43
C GLY A 115 -15.28 16.52 1.54
N ALA A 116 -15.78 15.29 1.45
CA ALA A 116 -15.12 14.22 0.68
C ALA A 116 -15.00 14.59 -0.81
N GLU A 117 -16.01 15.22 -1.39
CA GLU A 117 -16.00 15.63 -2.80
C GLU A 117 -14.87 16.62 -3.12
N ALA A 118 -14.67 17.64 -2.26
CA ALA A 118 -13.54 18.55 -2.40
C ALA A 118 -12.19 17.84 -2.22
N GLY A 119 -12.13 16.86 -1.32
CA GLY A 119 -10.95 16.01 -1.15
C GLY A 119 -10.63 15.20 -2.41
N ILE A 120 -11.61 14.55 -3.00
CA ILE A 120 -11.51 13.77 -4.23
C ILE A 120 -11.00 14.65 -5.39
N GLU A 121 -11.56 15.86 -5.55
CA GLU A 121 -11.12 16.82 -6.57
C GLU A 121 -9.66 17.24 -6.40
N LEU A 122 -9.25 17.54 -5.17
CA LEU A 122 -7.87 17.93 -4.88
C LEU A 122 -6.86 16.77 -5.12
N ILE A 123 -7.22 15.54 -4.76
CA ILE A 123 -6.38 14.36 -4.95
C ILE A 123 -6.22 14.06 -6.46
N SER A 124 -7.33 13.99 -7.19
CA SER A 124 -7.28 13.73 -8.64
C SER A 124 -6.55 14.85 -9.40
N GLY A 125 -6.76 16.11 -8.99
CA GLY A 125 -6.04 17.25 -9.54
C GLY A 125 -4.52 17.21 -9.30
N LEU A 126 -4.07 16.70 -8.15
CA LEU A 126 -2.64 16.45 -7.90
C LEU A 126 -2.13 15.33 -8.80
N LEU A 127 -2.84 14.20 -8.87
CA LEU A 127 -2.46 13.05 -9.71
C LEU A 127 -2.31 13.45 -11.18
N ASN A 128 -3.22 14.25 -11.72
CA ASN A 128 -3.14 14.78 -13.09
C ASN A 128 -1.93 15.70 -13.34
N GLN A 129 -1.35 16.27 -12.30
CA GLN A 129 -0.13 17.07 -12.40
C GLN A 129 1.15 16.24 -12.33
N VAL A 130 1.17 15.14 -11.57
CA VAL A 130 2.39 14.37 -11.30
C VAL A 130 2.58 13.14 -12.17
N LEU A 131 1.49 12.49 -12.62
CA LEU A 131 1.58 11.32 -13.48
C LEU A 131 2.18 11.66 -14.84
N ARG A 132 2.93 10.73 -15.41
CA ARG A 132 3.59 10.85 -16.71
C ARG A 132 3.29 9.61 -17.56
N PRO A 133 3.04 9.77 -18.87
CA PRO A 133 2.73 8.65 -19.75
C PRO A 133 3.85 7.62 -19.87
N GLU A 134 5.11 8.06 -19.71
CA GLU A 134 6.30 7.23 -19.83
C GLU A 134 6.71 6.51 -18.54
N GLN A 135 6.10 6.82 -17.40
CA GLN A 135 6.44 6.16 -16.13
C GLN A 135 6.10 4.67 -16.15
N THR A 136 6.93 3.87 -15.49
CA THR A 136 6.69 2.44 -15.31
C THR A 136 6.01 2.13 -13.97
N THR A 137 6.07 3.09 -13.04
CA THR A 137 5.51 2.97 -11.69
C THR A 137 3.99 3.10 -11.73
N THR A 138 3.28 2.12 -11.15
CA THR A 138 1.85 2.23 -10.90
C THR A 138 1.62 2.87 -9.53
N VAL A 139 0.77 3.91 -9.49
CA VAL A 139 0.41 4.61 -8.25
C VAL A 139 -0.82 3.96 -7.63
N LEU A 140 -0.72 3.60 -6.35
CA LEU A 140 -1.79 2.93 -5.62
C LEU A 140 -2.45 3.89 -4.63
N LEU A 141 -3.78 3.97 -4.71
CA LEU A 141 -4.61 4.53 -3.66
C LEU A 141 -4.82 3.47 -2.57
N GLU A 142 -4.48 3.77 -1.35
CA GLU A 142 -4.78 2.88 -0.24
C GLU A 142 -6.22 3.06 0.23
N ALA A 143 -6.92 1.94 0.44
CA ALA A 143 -8.23 1.95 1.07
C ALA A 143 -8.09 2.27 2.56
N MET A 144 -8.85 3.26 3.06
CA MET A 144 -8.69 3.84 4.38
C MET A 144 -9.79 3.39 5.36
N ALA A 145 -9.46 3.41 6.65
CA ALA A 145 -10.39 3.06 7.73
C ALA A 145 -11.54 4.07 7.95
N GLY A 146 -11.46 5.25 7.37
CA GLY A 146 -12.44 6.33 7.56
C GLY A 146 -12.30 7.03 8.92
N LYS A 147 -11.08 7.08 9.46
CA LYS A 147 -10.79 7.81 10.69
C LYS A 147 -10.90 9.32 10.48
N GLY A 148 -11.79 9.96 11.23
CA GLY A 148 -11.98 11.41 11.15
C GLY A 148 -12.53 11.86 9.79
N THR A 149 -11.71 12.53 8.99
CA THR A 149 -12.08 13.08 7.67
C THR A 149 -11.21 12.50 6.55
N GLU A 150 -10.77 11.26 6.69
CA GLU A 150 -10.05 10.53 5.65
C GLU A 150 -10.89 10.36 4.40
N VAL A 151 -10.24 10.47 3.24
CA VAL A 151 -10.78 10.15 1.91
C VAL A 151 -10.31 8.77 1.50
N GLY A 152 -11.09 8.06 0.70
CA GLY A 152 -10.79 6.68 0.29
C GLY A 152 -11.27 5.63 1.29
N ARG A 153 -12.22 6.00 2.13
CA ARG A 153 -12.86 5.11 3.13
C ARG A 153 -13.89 4.16 2.53
N THR A 154 -14.38 4.45 1.33
CA THR A 154 -15.28 3.57 0.58
C THR A 154 -14.72 3.33 -0.82
N PHE A 155 -15.12 2.23 -1.44
CA PHE A 155 -14.70 1.91 -2.81
C PHE A 155 -15.18 2.95 -3.81
N GLU A 156 -16.36 3.57 -3.58
CA GLU A 156 -16.87 4.66 -4.40
C GLU A 156 -16.00 5.92 -4.35
N GLU A 157 -15.44 6.26 -3.18
CA GLU A 157 -14.50 7.39 -3.07
C GLU A 157 -13.21 7.11 -3.84
N LEU A 158 -12.68 5.88 -3.79
CA LEU A 158 -11.50 5.48 -4.57
C LEU A 158 -11.79 5.49 -6.08
N ALA A 159 -12.94 4.93 -6.49
CA ALA A 159 -13.38 4.95 -7.88
C ALA A 159 -13.53 6.40 -8.39
N ALA A 160 -14.17 7.27 -7.61
CA ALA A 160 -14.37 8.67 -7.96
C ALA A 160 -13.05 9.46 -8.13
N ILE A 161 -12.00 9.10 -7.40
CA ILE A 161 -10.65 9.65 -7.62
C ILE A 161 -10.09 9.15 -8.96
N ILE A 162 -10.12 7.83 -9.19
CA ILE A 162 -9.56 7.19 -10.40
C ILE A 162 -10.26 7.71 -11.66
N ASP A 163 -11.58 7.83 -11.64
CA ASP A 163 -12.39 8.30 -12.77
C ASP A 163 -12.07 9.74 -13.22
N ARG A 164 -11.45 10.54 -12.34
CA ARG A 164 -11.02 11.92 -12.63
C ARG A 164 -9.55 12.03 -13.01
N VAL A 165 -8.83 10.91 -13.04
CA VAL A 165 -7.40 10.88 -13.43
C VAL A 165 -7.28 10.61 -14.92
N GLU A 166 -6.61 11.51 -15.66
CA GLU A 166 -6.43 11.41 -17.11
C GLU A 166 -5.59 10.18 -17.50
N LEU A 167 -4.55 9.87 -16.72
CA LEU A 167 -3.67 8.72 -16.90
C LEU A 167 -4.07 7.56 -15.97
N ALA A 168 -5.38 7.23 -15.94
CA ALA A 168 -5.92 6.23 -15.04
C ALA A 168 -5.30 4.83 -15.20
N ASP A 169 -4.69 4.52 -16.34
CA ASP A 169 -3.98 3.24 -16.55
C ASP A 169 -2.73 3.09 -15.66
N HIS A 170 -2.19 4.21 -15.16
CA HIS A 170 -1.11 4.21 -14.17
C HIS A 170 -1.62 4.14 -12.71
N MET A 171 -2.94 3.99 -12.51
CA MET A 171 -3.55 3.93 -11.19
C MET A 171 -3.96 2.51 -10.83
N GLY A 172 -3.81 2.18 -9.54
CA GLY A 172 -4.33 0.97 -8.91
C GLY A 172 -4.79 1.24 -7.49
N VAL A 173 -5.13 0.17 -6.79
CA VAL A 173 -5.56 0.22 -5.39
C VAL A 173 -4.73 -0.76 -4.57
N CYS A 174 -4.41 -0.38 -3.35
CA CYS A 174 -3.93 -1.24 -2.29
C CYS A 174 -5.04 -1.43 -1.26
N LEU A 175 -5.40 -2.67 -0.96
CA LEU A 175 -6.30 -2.98 0.16
C LEU A 175 -5.45 -3.23 1.42
N ASP A 176 -5.67 -2.45 2.47
CA ASP A 176 -5.19 -2.81 3.81
C ASP A 176 -6.30 -3.55 4.56
N THR A 177 -6.02 -4.77 5.01
CA THR A 177 -7.01 -5.63 5.67
C THR A 177 -7.50 -5.04 7.00
N CYS A 178 -6.63 -4.37 7.76
CA CYS A 178 -7.02 -3.64 8.96
C CYS A 178 -7.90 -2.43 8.62
N HIS A 179 -7.52 -1.64 7.62
CA HIS A 179 -8.27 -0.45 7.23
C HIS A 179 -9.68 -0.79 6.75
N ILE A 180 -9.82 -1.72 5.80
CA ILE A 180 -11.17 -2.05 5.28
C ILE A 180 -12.03 -2.73 6.34
N HIS A 181 -11.45 -3.58 7.21
CA HIS A 181 -12.16 -4.13 8.38
C HIS A 181 -12.62 -3.03 9.33
N ASP A 182 -11.74 -2.13 9.73
CA ASP A 182 -12.08 -0.97 10.57
C ASP A 182 -13.05 -0.02 9.85
N GLY A 183 -13.01 0.05 8.52
CA GLY A 183 -13.92 0.79 7.66
C GLY A 183 -15.34 0.21 7.57
N GLY A 184 -15.52 -1.03 8.00
CA GLY A 184 -16.83 -1.69 8.04
C GLY A 184 -17.05 -2.77 6.98
N TYR A 185 -16.03 -3.08 6.16
CA TYR A 185 -16.08 -4.22 5.23
C TYR A 185 -15.80 -5.53 5.98
N ASP A 186 -16.78 -6.44 6.02
CA ASP A 186 -16.71 -7.68 6.80
C ASP A 186 -15.90 -8.77 6.08
N ILE A 187 -14.58 -8.57 5.99
CA ILE A 187 -13.66 -9.55 5.39
C ILE A 187 -13.51 -10.84 6.21
N VAL A 188 -14.05 -10.85 7.45
CA VAL A 188 -14.02 -12.01 8.34
C VAL A 188 -15.13 -13.00 7.98
N ASN A 189 -16.33 -12.53 7.72
CA ASN A 189 -17.49 -13.40 7.48
C ASN A 189 -17.95 -13.40 6.01
N ASP A 190 -17.63 -12.37 5.23
CA ASP A 190 -18.10 -12.17 3.85
C ASP A 190 -17.02 -11.61 2.91
N LEU A 191 -15.86 -12.27 2.86
CA LEU A 191 -14.75 -11.86 1.98
C LEU A 191 -15.18 -11.80 0.50
N ASP A 192 -15.93 -12.80 0.03
CA ASP A 192 -16.40 -12.85 -1.35
C ASP A 192 -17.31 -11.67 -1.67
N GLY A 193 -18.26 -11.34 -0.79
CA GLY A 193 -19.14 -10.18 -0.97
C GLY A 193 -18.39 -8.86 -0.99
N VAL A 194 -17.36 -8.69 -0.17
CA VAL A 194 -16.49 -7.50 -0.19
C VAL A 194 -15.71 -7.40 -1.51
N LEU A 195 -15.17 -8.51 -2.01
CA LEU A 195 -14.44 -8.53 -3.29
C LEU A 195 -15.37 -8.34 -4.50
N ASP A 196 -16.58 -8.88 -4.46
CA ASP A 196 -17.61 -8.64 -5.48
C ASP A 196 -18.03 -7.16 -5.51
N GLU A 197 -18.16 -6.51 -4.35
CA GLU A 197 -18.41 -5.08 -4.28
C GLU A 197 -17.24 -4.28 -4.86
N PHE A 198 -16.00 -4.64 -4.50
CA PHE A 198 -14.79 -4.02 -5.07
C PHE A 198 -14.76 -4.16 -6.60
N ASP A 199 -15.03 -5.36 -7.13
CA ASP A 199 -15.05 -5.60 -8.57
C ASP A 199 -16.11 -4.78 -9.27
N ARG A 200 -17.29 -4.71 -8.71
CA ARG A 200 -18.42 -3.92 -9.25
C ARG A 200 -18.14 -2.43 -9.28
N VAL A 201 -17.46 -1.88 -8.28
CA VAL A 201 -17.25 -0.43 -8.10
C VAL A 201 -15.96 0.05 -8.78
N ILE A 202 -14.87 -0.70 -8.65
CA ILE A 202 -13.52 -0.29 -9.11
C ILE A 202 -13.01 -1.21 -10.21
N GLY A 203 -13.27 -2.53 -10.10
CA GLY A 203 -12.70 -3.58 -10.92
C GLY A 203 -11.50 -4.26 -10.28
N LEU A 204 -11.52 -5.59 -10.15
CA LEU A 204 -10.43 -6.39 -9.57
C LEU A 204 -9.10 -6.24 -10.34
N ASN A 205 -9.15 -5.87 -11.61
CA ASN A 205 -7.96 -5.59 -12.41
C ASN A 205 -7.15 -4.36 -11.92
N ARG A 206 -7.74 -3.52 -11.06
CA ARG A 206 -7.06 -2.38 -10.42
C ARG A 206 -6.48 -2.71 -9.05
N LEU A 207 -6.82 -3.85 -8.46
CA LEU A 207 -6.22 -4.30 -7.21
C LEU A 207 -4.80 -4.81 -7.49
N ARG A 208 -3.80 -4.18 -6.89
CA ARG A 208 -2.39 -4.41 -7.19
C ARG A 208 -1.57 -4.89 -6.02
N ALA A 209 -1.99 -4.59 -4.80
CA ALA A 209 -1.29 -4.98 -3.58
C ALA A 209 -2.27 -5.13 -2.41
N VAL A 210 -1.85 -5.87 -1.42
CA VAL A 210 -2.56 -6.02 -0.15
C VAL A 210 -1.60 -5.72 0.99
N HIS A 211 -1.91 -4.73 1.82
CA HIS A 211 -1.33 -4.62 3.15
C HIS A 211 -2.05 -5.61 4.05
N ILE A 212 -1.33 -6.59 4.57
CA ILE A 212 -1.91 -7.70 5.33
C ILE A 212 -1.62 -7.52 6.82
N ASN A 213 -2.59 -6.99 7.54
CA ASN A 213 -2.50 -6.60 8.95
C ASN A 213 -3.73 -7.08 9.70
N ASP A 214 -3.55 -7.58 10.93
CA ASP A 214 -4.68 -7.80 11.84
C ASP A 214 -5.11 -6.47 12.48
N SER A 215 -6.31 -6.43 13.04
CA SER A 215 -6.83 -5.21 13.68
C SER A 215 -7.05 -5.40 15.18
N LYS A 216 -6.66 -4.39 15.96
CA LYS A 216 -6.99 -4.30 17.41
C LYS A 216 -8.45 -4.02 17.68
N ASN A 217 -9.26 -3.77 16.66
CA ASN A 217 -10.61 -3.28 16.81
C ASN A 217 -11.62 -4.20 16.12
N PRO A 218 -12.88 -4.21 16.57
CA PRO A 218 -13.95 -4.87 15.83
C PRO A 218 -14.26 -4.14 14.52
N CYS A 219 -14.89 -4.86 13.59
CA CYS A 219 -15.31 -4.33 12.30
C CYS A 219 -16.14 -3.04 12.46
N GLY A 220 -15.84 -2.05 11.63
CA GLY A 220 -16.52 -0.74 11.62
C GLY A 220 -16.10 0.22 12.74
N ALA A 221 -14.97 -0.02 13.40
CA ALA A 221 -14.50 0.84 14.50
C ALA A 221 -13.90 2.19 14.05
N HIS A 222 -13.48 2.34 12.80
CA HIS A 222 -12.84 3.54 12.22
C HIS A 222 -11.61 4.01 13.01
N LYS A 223 -10.69 3.08 13.36
CA LYS A 223 -9.54 3.36 14.24
C LYS A 223 -8.18 3.26 13.59
N ASP A 224 -7.99 2.34 12.68
CA ASP A 224 -6.69 2.06 12.08
C ASP A 224 -5.63 1.78 13.17
N ARG A 225 -5.62 0.55 13.69
CA ARG A 225 -4.65 0.07 14.67
C ARG A 225 -4.29 -1.36 14.36
N HIS A 226 -3.13 -1.52 13.70
CA HIS A 226 -2.59 -2.82 13.34
C HIS A 226 -2.27 -3.67 14.57
N GLU A 227 -2.54 -4.97 14.46
CA GLU A 227 -2.13 -6.01 15.39
C GLU A 227 -1.34 -7.09 14.65
N CYS A 228 -0.59 -7.90 15.36
CA CYS A 228 0.08 -9.07 14.81
C CYS A 228 -0.93 -10.08 14.26
N ILE A 229 -0.57 -10.78 13.19
CA ILE A 229 -1.42 -11.74 12.50
C ILE A 229 -1.97 -12.78 13.48
N GLY A 230 -3.30 -12.90 13.55
CA GLY A 230 -4.01 -13.84 14.40
C GLY A 230 -4.14 -13.41 15.86
N GLN A 231 -3.71 -12.20 16.21
CA GLN A 231 -3.84 -11.68 17.59
C GLN A 231 -4.91 -10.58 17.73
N GLY A 232 -5.55 -10.23 16.63
CA GLY A 232 -6.60 -9.22 16.56
C GLY A 232 -7.98 -9.78 16.27
N PHE A 233 -8.85 -8.92 15.76
CA PHE A 233 -10.25 -9.23 15.49
C PHE A 233 -10.50 -9.85 14.11
N ILE A 234 -9.53 -9.81 13.19
CA ILE A 234 -9.63 -10.49 11.89
C ILE A 234 -9.37 -11.98 12.06
N GLY A 235 -8.27 -12.35 12.69
CA GLY A 235 -7.94 -13.73 13.10
C GLY A 235 -7.43 -14.63 11.98
N VAL A 236 -6.77 -15.71 12.37
CA VAL A 236 -6.03 -16.63 11.48
C VAL A 236 -6.89 -17.23 10.37
N ASP A 237 -8.13 -17.64 10.68
CA ASP A 237 -9.02 -18.29 9.70
C ASP A 237 -9.41 -17.35 8.56
N ALA A 238 -9.56 -16.05 8.83
CA ALA A 238 -9.80 -15.05 7.80
C ALA A 238 -8.55 -14.85 6.93
N PHE A 239 -7.36 -14.77 7.54
CA PHE A 239 -6.11 -14.66 6.79
C PHE A 239 -5.86 -15.87 5.90
N GLN A 240 -6.20 -17.09 6.34
CA GLN A 240 -6.13 -18.27 5.46
C GLN A 240 -7.00 -18.08 4.22
N ARG A 241 -8.25 -17.64 4.38
CA ARG A 241 -9.13 -17.34 3.23
C ARG A 241 -8.56 -16.25 2.32
N ILE A 242 -7.99 -15.18 2.89
CA ILE A 242 -7.42 -14.06 2.15
C ILE A 242 -6.23 -14.52 1.28
N VAL A 243 -5.25 -15.22 1.86
CA VAL A 243 -4.02 -15.62 1.13
C VAL A 243 -4.25 -16.77 0.14
N THR A 244 -5.37 -17.50 0.26
CA THR A 244 -5.75 -18.57 -0.68
C THR A 244 -6.78 -18.12 -1.73
N HIS A 245 -7.40 -16.94 -1.56
CA HIS A 245 -8.45 -16.45 -2.44
C HIS A 245 -7.92 -16.24 -3.87
N PRO A 246 -8.62 -16.76 -4.91
CA PRO A 246 -8.14 -16.68 -6.31
C PRO A 246 -7.87 -15.26 -6.80
N ALA A 247 -8.62 -14.26 -6.35
CA ALA A 247 -8.43 -12.86 -6.74
C ALA A 247 -7.25 -12.17 -6.02
N LEU A 248 -6.74 -12.74 -4.91
CA LEU A 248 -5.73 -12.10 -4.05
C LEU A 248 -4.38 -12.82 -4.06
N ARG A 249 -4.35 -14.15 -4.12
CA ARG A 249 -3.17 -14.99 -3.88
C ARG A 249 -1.95 -14.68 -4.74
N ASP A 250 -2.14 -14.05 -5.90
CA ASP A 250 -1.08 -13.71 -6.85
C ASP A 250 -0.60 -12.25 -6.69
N LEU A 251 -1.18 -11.49 -5.75
CA LEU A 251 -0.78 -10.12 -5.42
C LEU A 251 0.38 -10.10 -4.41
N PRO A 252 1.17 -9.04 -4.35
CA PRO A 252 2.11 -8.83 -3.27
C PRO A 252 1.39 -8.48 -1.96
N PHE A 253 1.69 -9.23 -0.90
CA PHE A 253 1.24 -8.99 0.47
C PHE A 253 2.33 -8.30 1.26
N ILE A 254 2.01 -7.22 1.95
CA ILE A 254 2.95 -6.44 2.76
C ILE A 254 2.46 -6.39 4.21
N LEU A 255 3.29 -6.84 5.13
CA LEU A 255 3.07 -6.73 6.58
C LEU A 255 3.50 -5.35 7.08
N GLU A 256 2.63 -4.71 7.84
CA GLU A 256 2.89 -3.48 8.60
C GLU A 256 2.52 -3.66 10.08
N THR A 257 2.49 -4.90 10.52
CA THR A 257 2.21 -5.27 11.91
C THR A 257 3.26 -4.71 12.87
N PRO A 258 2.92 -4.52 14.17
CA PRO A 258 3.86 -3.95 15.14
C PRO A 258 4.96 -4.94 15.55
N ASN A 259 5.78 -5.34 14.58
CA ASN A 259 6.83 -6.34 14.71
C ASN A 259 8.23 -5.77 14.40
N GLU A 260 9.23 -6.50 14.87
CA GLU A 260 10.62 -6.42 14.42
C GLU A 260 10.93 -7.57 13.43
N LEU A 261 12.11 -7.58 12.78
CA LEU A 261 12.45 -8.57 11.76
C LEU A 261 12.19 -10.04 12.15
N PRO A 262 12.47 -10.50 13.39
CA PRO A 262 12.13 -11.88 13.78
C PRO A 262 10.63 -12.15 13.82
N GLY A 263 9.81 -11.17 14.22
CA GLY A 263 8.37 -11.29 14.21
C GLY A 263 7.82 -11.32 12.79
N TYR A 264 8.31 -10.46 11.89
CA TYR A 264 7.96 -10.50 10.47
C TYR A 264 8.33 -11.85 9.84
N ALA A 265 9.52 -12.41 10.15
CA ALA A 265 9.91 -13.73 9.66
C ALA A 265 8.92 -14.83 10.11
N ALA A 266 8.43 -14.75 11.35
CA ALA A 266 7.44 -15.70 11.88
C ALA A 266 6.08 -15.53 11.19
N GLU A 267 5.61 -14.30 10.96
CA GLU A 267 4.34 -14.03 10.27
C GLU A 267 4.39 -14.41 8.79
N ILE A 268 5.51 -14.14 8.09
CA ILE A 268 5.72 -14.57 6.71
C ILE A 268 5.65 -16.10 6.61
N LYS A 269 6.29 -16.80 7.53
CA LYS A 269 6.23 -18.27 7.60
C LYS A 269 4.81 -18.76 7.83
N LEU A 270 4.11 -18.18 8.83
CA LEU A 270 2.72 -18.53 9.14
C LEU A 270 1.81 -18.35 7.92
N LEU A 271 1.85 -17.18 7.26
CA LEU A 271 0.98 -16.90 6.12
C LEU A 271 1.27 -17.80 4.91
N ARG A 272 2.53 -18.22 4.72
CA ARG A 272 2.88 -19.21 3.70
C ARG A 272 2.33 -20.60 4.03
N GLU A 273 2.42 -21.03 5.29
CA GLU A 273 1.83 -22.29 5.74
C GLU A 273 0.31 -22.29 5.55
N LEU A 274 -0.36 -21.17 5.84
CA LEU A 274 -1.80 -20.99 5.58
C LEU A 274 -2.15 -21.01 4.09
N ALA A 275 -1.27 -20.54 3.22
CA ALA A 275 -1.47 -20.52 1.78
C ALA A 275 -1.26 -21.89 1.11
N GLU A 276 -0.56 -22.82 1.78
CA GLU A 276 -0.32 -24.18 1.27
C GLU A 276 -1.43 -25.18 1.69
N GLY A 277 -2.32 -24.77 2.63
CA GLY A 277 -3.51 -25.54 3.07
C GLY A 277 -3.19 -26.49 4.17
#